data_46ccaa05d6f05c01728732d0759c263a
#
_entry.id   46ccaa05d6f05c01728732d0759c263a
#
_cell.length_a   1.000
_cell.length_b   1.000
_cell.length_c   1.000
_cell.angle_alpha   90.00
_cell.angle_beta   90.00
_cell.angle_gamma   90.00
#
_symmetry.space_group_name_H-M   'P 1'
#
loop_
_entity.id
_entity.type
_entity.pdbx_description
1 polymer ?
#
loop_
_entity_poly.entity_id
_entity_poly.type
_entity_poly.pdbx_seq_one_letter_code
_entity_poly.pdbx_strand_id
1 'polypeptide(L)'
;MKAYVLHAVNDLRYEDIDIPACPEGWAILKVKAAGICSSDIPRIFTKGTYHFPTIPGHEFSGIVDSVGSAADSSWVGKHVGCFPLIPCRKCEPCSEGHYEMCAHYDYIGSRRDGAFAEYVAAPVWNLVELPENIPFEHAAMLEPLAVGLHSTKIAGISKGDKVAVIGTGMIGITAAQWARKFSCTDDIYVIGRNEEKRIIVEGTGVRYINQKEEKPADDFNVVIEAVGSPSSIDTALNIVKPGGTVVLMGNPSGDIPLSQNTYWRILRKQLTVRGTWNSSYAGRDASDWTEAVKALKDGSIKVASLITHKFSKDDAFAGFNLMHEHKQPYCKVMTIWNS
;
A
#
# COMPACT_ATOMS: atom_id res chain seq x y z
N MET A 1 -21.84 16.14 4.09
CA MET A 1 -20.59 16.05 3.32
C MET A 1 -20.80 15.22 2.05
N LYS A 2 -20.02 15.46 1.01
CA LYS A 2 -20.00 14.60 -0.17
C LYS A 2 -19.14 13.35 0.06
N ALA A 3 -19.62 12.20 -0.41
CA ALA A 3 -18.90 10.92 -0.32
C ALA A 3 -19.29 9.97 -1.45
N TYR A 4 -18.36 9.06 -1.78
CA TYR A 4 -18.63 7.91 -2.64
C TYR A 4 -19.07 6.72 -1.76
N VAL A 5 -20.36 6.46 -1.73
CA VAL A 5 -20.98 5.42 -0.91
C VAL A 5 -21.26 4.17 -1.73
N LEU A 6 -20.69 3.06 -1.33
CA LEU A 6 -20.90 1.75 -1.95
C LEU A 6 -22.11 1.07 -1.29
N HIS A 7 -23.26 1.07 -1.96
CA HIS A 7 -24.50 0.46 -1.48
C HIS A 7 -24.62 -1.03 -1.75
N ALA A 8 -24.01 -1.48 -2.83
CA ALA A 8 -23.90 -2.89 -3.22
C ALA A 8 -22.74 -3.05 -4.20
N VAL A 9 -22.41 -4.28 -4.55
CA VAL A 9 -21.45 -4.54 -5.65
C VAL A 9 -21.93 -3.82 -6.91
N ASN A 10 -21.03 -3.04 -7.51
CA ASN A 10 -21.28 -2.22 -8.70
C ASN A 10 -22.35 -1.10 -8.51
N ASP A 11 -22.63 -0.72 -7.27
CA ASP A 11 -23.52 0.40 -6.94
C ASP A 11 -22.79 1.40 -6.04
N LEU A 12 -21.86 2.15 -6.63
CA LEU A 12 -21.11 3.24 -6.00
C LEU A 12 -21.75 4.58 -6.35
N ARG A 13 -22.20 5.34 -5.37
CA ARG A 13 -22.91 6.61 -5.58
C ARG A 13 -22.15 7.77 -4.96
N TYR A 14 -22.11 8.91 -5.65
CA TYR A 14 -21.59 10.16 -5.12
C TYR A 14 -22.76 10.99 -4.57
N GLU A 15 -22.89 11.05 -3.26
CA GLU A 15 -24.07 11.60 -2.59
C GLU A 15 -23.73 12.42 -1.36
N ASP A 16 -24.73 13.16 -0.87
CA ASP A 16 -24.65 13.90 0.39
C ASP A 16 -25.02 13.00 1.55
N ILE A 17 -24.16 12.97 2.57
CA ILE A 17 -24.37 12.24 3.82
C ILE A 17 -23.97 13.12 5.02
N ASP A 18 -24.33 12.72 6.22
CA ASP A 18 -23.88 13.37 7.44
C ASP A 18 -22.37 13.23 7.66
N ILE A 19 -21.75 14.20 8.32
CA ILE A 19 -20.38 14.11 8.80
C ILE A 19 -20.34 13.03 9.88
N PRO A 20 -19.33 12.13 9.89
CA PRO A 20 -19.26 11.06 10.88
C PRO A 20 -19.14 11.59 12.31
N ALA A 21 -19.67 10.84 13.27
CA ALA A 21 -19.51 11.15 14.68
C ALA A 21 -18.03 11.08 15.10
N CYS A 22 -17.65 11.94 16.05
CA CYS A 22 -16.30 12.01 16.61
C CYS A 22 -16.31 11.57 18.08
N PRO A 23 -16.25 10.26 18.39
CA PRO A 23 -16.21 9.80 19.77
C PRO A 23 -14.88 10.11 20.45
N GLU A 24 -14.84 9.99 21.78
CA GLU A 24 -13.60 10.14 22.55
C GLU A 24 -12.46 9.26 22.02
N GLY A 25 -11.24 9.84 21.90
CA GLY A 25 -10.07 9.17 21.32
C GLY A 25 -10.08 9.11 19.77
N TRP A 26 -11.05 9.76 19.11
CA TRP A 26 -11.13 9.85 17.66
C TRP A 26 -10.94 11.29 17.17
N ALA A 27 -10.63 11.40 15.90
CA ALA A 27 -10.54 12.66 15.17
C ALA A 27 -11.37 12.58 13.89
N ILE A 28 -11.91 13.73 13.46
CA ILE A 28 -12.43 13.93 12.11
C ILE A 28 -11.34 14.57 11.28
N LEU A 29 -11.04 13.96 10.15
CA LEU A 29 -10.04 14.43 9.20
C LEU A 29 -10.74 15.01 7.98
N LYS A 30 -10.43 16.25 7.62
CA LYS A 30 -10.79 16.81 6.32
C LYS A 30 -9.84 16.25 5.29
N VAL A 31 -10.32 15.35 4.44
CA VAL A 31 -9.52 14.67 3.42
C VAL A 31 -9.05 15.69 2.38
N LYS A 32 -7.80 15.60 1.97
CA LYS A 32 -7.18 16.43 0.93
C LYS A 32 -6.77 15.63 -0.30
N ALA A 33 -6.30 14.41 -0.08
CA ALA A 33 -5.97 13.48 -1.16
C ALA A 33 -6.24 12.04 -0.71
N ALA A 34 -6.76 11.21 -1.61
CA ALA A 34 -6.93 9.78 -1.38
C ALA A 34 -6.52 8.97 -2.61
N GLY A 35 -5.61 8.02 -2.42
CA GLY A 35 -5.16 7.08 -3.44
C GLY A 35 -6.17 5.96 -3.64
N ILE A 36 -6.38 5.57 -4.90
CA ILE A 36 -7.16 4.38 -5.22
C ILE A 36 -6.21 3.18 -5.18
N CYS A 37 -6.50 2.23 -4.29
CA CYS A 37 -5.79 0.97 -4.20
C CYS A 37 -6.36 -0.05 -5.18
N SER A 38 -5.53 -0.96 -5.67
CA SER A 38 -5.99 -2.09 -6.49
C SER A 38 -7.01 -2.98 -5.76
N SER A 39 -6.99 -3.00 -4.42
CA SER A 39 -7.96 -3.74 -3.61
C SER A 39 -9.34 -3.08 -3.55
N ASP A 40 -9.47 -1.78 -3.84
CA ASP A 40 -10.77 -1.09 -3.89
C ASP A 40 -11.56 -1.52 -5.13
N ILE A 41 -10.89 -1.84 -6.22
CA ILE A 41 -11.54 -2.20 -7.49
C ILE A 41 -12.43 -3.45 -7.37
N PRO A 42 -11.95 -4.60 -6.91
CA PRO A 42 -12.82 -5.75 -6.68
C PRO A 42 -13.88 -5.49 -5.61
N ARG A 43 -13.63 -4.67 -4.59
CA ARG A 43 -14.66 -4.29 -3.60
C ARG A 43 -15.81 -3.54 -4.25
N ILE A 44 -15.52 -2.61 -5.14
CA ILE A 44 -16.52 -1.79 -5.82
C ILE A 44 -17.26 -2.61 -6.88
N PHE A 45 -16.56 -3.32 -7.75
CA PHE A 45 -17.13 -3.83 -9.00
C PHE A 45 -17.51 -5.32 -8.99
N THR A 46 -16.93 -6.17 -8.12
CA THR A 46 -17.08 -7.63 -8.27
C THR A 46 -17.28 -8.44 -7.00
N LYS A 47 -16.55 -8.13 -5.92
CA LYS A 47 -16.55 -8.96 -4.70
C LYS A 47 -17.33 -8.37 -3.54
N GLY A 48 -17.47 -7.03 -3.52
CA GLY A 48 -18.06 -6.33 -2.38
C GLY A 48 -17.09 -6.14 -1.22
N THR A 49 -17.64 -5.72 -0.10
CA THR A 49 -16.95 -5.43 1.14
C THR A 49 -17.64 -6.13 2.31
N TYR A 50 -17.18 -5.90 3.54
CA TYR A 50 -17.68 -6.60 4.75
C TYR A 50 -19.10 -6.22 5.13
N HIS A 51 -19.55 -5.02 4.78
CA HIS A 51 -20.92 -4.54 4.98
C HIS A 51 -21.29 -3.49 3.93
N PHE A 52 -22.58 -3.24 3.77
CA PHE A 52 -23.13 -2.17 2.96
C PHE A 52 -24.16 -1.38 3.78
N PRO A 53 -24.30 -0.04 3.60
CA PRO A 53 -23.39 0.81 2.80
C PRO A 53 -22.00 0.95 3.44
N THR A 54 -20.99 1.31 2.63
CA THR A 54 -19.61 1.56 3.08
C THR A 54 -18.97 2.61 2.18
N ILE A 55 -18.16 3.48 2.74
CA ILE A 55 -17.30 4.39 1.97
C ILE A 55 -15.92 3.73 1.83
N PRO A 56 -15.44 3.41 0.60
CA PRO A 56 -14.10 2.87 0.41
C PRO A 56 -12.99 3.92 0.59
N GLY A 57 -11.72 3.51 0.44
CA GLY A 57 -10.54 4.37 0.48
C GLY A 57 -9.78 4.31 1.81
N HIS A 58 -8.52 3.87 1.74
CA HIS A 58 -7.66 3.64 2.91
C HIS A 58 -6.26 4.24 2.76
N GLU A 59 -5.92 4.78 1.61
CA GLU A 59 -4.66 5.47 1.33
C GLU A 59 -4.92 6.98 1.26
N PHE A 60 -4.79 7.72 2.35
CA PHE A 60 -5.21 9.13 2.36
C PHE A 60 -4.39 10.01 3.28
N SER A 61 -4.53 11.30 3.05
CA SER A 61 -3.98 12.37 3.88
C SER A 61 -4.96 13.53 3.98
N GLY A 62 -4.83 14.29 5.03
CA GLY A 62 -5.71 15.42 5.26
C GLY A 62 -5.27 16.29 6.43
N ILE A 63 -6.20 17.09 6.91
CA ILE A 63 -6.02 17.99 8.06
C ILE A 63 -7.00 17.57 9.15
N VAL A 64 -6.55 17.52 10.40
CA VAL A 64 -7.43 17.24 11.53
C VAL A 64 -8.37 18.43 11.71
N ASP A 65 -9.66 18.21 11.50
CA ASP A 65 -10.72 19.21 11.63
C ASP A 65 -11.18 19.34 13.08
N SER A 66 -11.46 18.21 13.72
CA SER A 66 -11.94 18.17 15.10
C SER A 66 -11.52 16.87 15.80
N VAL A 67 -11.62 16.84 17.13
CA VAL A 67 -11.30 15.70 17.98
C VAL A 67 -12.39 15.46 19.01
N GLY A 68 -12.62 14.21 19.38
CA GLY A 68 -13.64 13.80 20.33
C GLY A 68 -13.28 14.04 21.80
N SER A 69 -12.04 14.44 22.10
CA SER A 69 -11.56 14.70 23.46
C SER A 69 -10.73 15.96 23.52
N ALA A 70 -10.90 16.78 24.56
CA ALA A 70 -10.05 17.94 24.83
C ALA A 70 -8.57 17.57 25.00
N ALA A 71 -8.27 16.38 25.50
CA ALA A 71 -6.90 15.86 25.63
C ALA A 71 -6.17 15.74 24.28
N ASP A 72 -6.93 15.59 23.20
CA ASP A 72 -6.40 15.45 21.84
C ASP A 72 -6.38 16.77 21.06
N SER A 73 -6.76 17.90 21.67
CA SER A 73 -6.91 19.20 20.99
C SER A 73 -5.66 19.69 20.25
N SER A 74 -4.46 19.26 20.68
CA SER A 74 -3.20 19.56 20.00
C SER A 74 -3.07 19.00 18.57
N TRP A 75 -3.97 18.12 18.18
CA TRP A 75 -4.01 17.58 16.83
C TRP A 75 -4.76 18.45 15.84
N VAL A 76 -5.70 19.29 16.31
CA VAL A 76 -6.52 20.14 15.42
C VAL A 76 -5.63 21.05 14.57
N GLY A 77 -5.89 21.08 13.28
CA GLY A 77 -5.13 21.84 12.28
C GLY A 77 -3.86 21.13 11.76
N LYS A 78 -3.43 20.02 12.36
CA LYS A 78 -2.25 19.29 11.87
C LYS A 78 -2.52 18.57 10.56
N HIS A 79 -1.50 18.55 9.70
CA HIS A 79 -1.46 17.71 8.51
C HIS A 79 -1.13 16.27 8.93
N VAL A 80 -1.90 15.31 8.44
CA VAL A 80 -1.78 13.91 8.83
C VAL A 80 -1.97 12.94 7.67
N GLY A 81 -1.24 11.80 7.74
CA GLY A 81 -1.63 10.53 7.14
C GLY A 81 -2.31 9.66 8.19
N CYS A 82 -2.85 8.52 7.80
CA CYS A 82 -3.54 7.64 8.72
C CYS A 82 -3.21 6.17 8.46
N PHE A 83 -2.75 5.47 9.48
CA PHE A 83 -2.63 4.00 9.47
C PHE A 83 -4.04 3.40 9.45
N PRO A 84 -4.44 2.70 8.37
CA PRO A 84 -5.85 2.32 8.22
C PRO A 84 -6.28 1.14 9.08
N LEU A 85 -5.35 0.30 9.54
CA LEU A 85 -5.65 -0.84 10.40
C LEU A 85 -5.85 -0.39 11.86
N ILE A 86 -6.99 -0.74 12.44
CA ILE A 86 -7.32 -0.47 13.84
C ILE A 86 -7.21 -1.78 14.62
N PRO A 87 -6.14 -1.98 15.42
CA PRO A 87 -5.91 -3.24 16.12
C PRO A 87 -6.87 -3.44 17.30
N CYS A 88 -7.22 -4.67 17.61
CA CYS A 88 -8.07 -4.99 18.74
C CYS A 88 -7.40 -4.80 20.12
N ARG A 89 -6.06 -4.75 20.18
CA ARG A 89 -5.22 -4.58 21.37
C ARG A 89 -5.39 -5.64 22.48
N LYS A 90 -5.99 -6.81 22.14
CA LYS A 90 -6.31 -7.86 23.10
C LYS A 90 -5.76 -9.23 22.69
N CYS A 91 -5.48 -9.47 21.40
CA CYS A 91 -4.90 -10.73 20.92
C CYS A 91 -3.40 -10.78 21.16
N GLU A 92 -2.82 -11.98 21.10
CA GLU A 92 -1.41 -12.24 21.33
C GLU A 92 -0.49 -11.35 20.46
N PRO A 93 -0.65 -11.26 19.12
CA PRO A 93 0.18 -10.35 18.32
C PRO A 93 0.10 -8.89 18.77
N CYS A 94 -1.08 -8.40 19.17
CA CYS A 94 -1.22 -7.03 19.69
C CYS A 94 -0.46 -6.82 21.01
N SER A 95 -0.41 -7.84 21.90
CA SER A 95 0.32 -7.74 23.17
C SER A 95 1.83 -7.69 22.97
N GLU A 96 2.32 -8.20 21.83
CA GLU A 96 3.71 -8.17 21.41
C GLU A 96 4.07 -6.96 20.53
N GLY A 97 3.08 -6.10 20.21
CA GLY A 97 3.27 -4.92 19.37
C GLY A 97 3.19 -5.19 17.86
N HIS A 98 2.83 -6.40 17.46
CA HIS A 98 2.64 -6.80 16.07
C HIS A 98 1.21 -6.54 15.60
N TYR A 99 0.85 -5.27 15.51
CA TYR A 99 -0.53 -4.87 15.20
C TYR A 99 -0.96 -5.25 13.78
N GLU A 100 -0.05 -5.34 12.83
CA GLU A 100 -0.27 -5.83 11.48
C GLU A 100 -0.76 -7.28 11.42
N MET A 101 -0.44 -8.07 12.44
CA MET A 101 -0.88 -9.48 12.59
C MET A 101 -2.12 -9.63 13.48
N CYS A 102 -2.81 -8.53 13.81
CA CYS A 102 -3.99 -8.57 14.67
C CYS A 102 -5.07 -9.48 14.09
N ALA A 103 -5.53 -10.49 14.88
CA ALA A 103 -6.56 -11.44 14.45
C ALA A 103 -7.96 -10.81 14.33
N HIS A 104 -8.21 -9.67 14.99
CA HIS A 104 -9.55 -9.05 15.11
C HIS A 104 -9.48 -7.56 14.81
N TYR A 105 -8.71 -7.18 13.77
CA TYR A 105 -8.59 -5.78 13.39
C TYR A 105 -9.85 -5.25 12.71
N ASP A 106 -10.04 -3.95 12.87
CA ASP A 106 -10.91 -3.16 12.02
C ASP A 106 -10.08 -2.42 10.96
N TYR A 107 -10.71 -1.92 9.89
CA TYR A 107 -9.93 -1.33 8.79
C TYR A 107 -10.73 -0.21 8.10
N ILE A 108 -10.16 0.99 8.10
CA ILE A 108 -10.73 2.16 7.42
C ILE A 108 -10.79 1.88 5.91
N GLY A 109 -11.93 2.16 5.29
CA GLY A 109 -12.16 1.97 3.84
C GLY A 109 -12.60 0.56 3.43
N SER A 110 -12.83 -0.36 4.39
CA SER A 110 -13.37 -1.69 4.07
C SER A 110 -14.27 -2.29 5.17
N ARG A 111 -13.88 -2.19 6.43
CA ARG A 111 -14.66 -2.62 7.60
C ARG A 111 -15.29 -1.43 8.32
N ARG A 112 -14.81 -0.24 8.04
CA ARG A 112 -15.34 1.07 8.41
C ARG A 112 -15.29 2.00 7.22
N ASP A 113 -16.05 3.08 7.30
CA ASP A 113 -16.03 4.12 6.28
C ASP A 113 -14.64 4.70 6.10
N GLY A 114 -14.28 4.93 4.84
CA GLY A 114 -12.97 5.38 4.40
C GLY A 114 -12.97 6.80 3.85
N ALA A 115 -11.95 7.08 3.07
CA ALA A 115 -11.57 8.44 2.70
C ALA A 115 -12.00 8.88 1.30
N PHE A 116 -12.80 8.12 0.56
CA PHE A 116 -13.44 8.68 -0.62
C PHE A 116 -14.65 9.54 -0.22
N ALA A 117 -14.37 10.50 0.68
CA ALA A 117 -15.31 11.45 1.28
C ALA A 117 -14.59 12.75 1.65
N GLU A 118 -15.34 13.82 1.87
CA GLU A 118 -14.78 15.10 2.35
C GLU A 118 -14.21 14.99 3.77
N TYR A 119 -14.83 14.14 4.60
CA TYR A 119 -14.39 13.88 5.97
C TYR A 119 -14.38 12.38 6.26
N VAL A 120 -13.43 11.96 7.09
CA VAL A 120 -13.30 10.58 7.59
C VAL A 120 -12.97 10.59 9.07
N ALA A 121 -13.58 9.67 9.82
CA ALA A 121 -13.25 9.46 11.23
C ALA A 121 -12.13 8.45 11.39
N ALA A 122 -11.13 8.74 12.24
CA ALA A 122 -10.04 7.84 12.56
C ALA A 122 -9.66 7.94 14.05
N PRO A 123 -9.22 6.84 14.70
CA PRO A 123 -8.67 6.95 16.04
C PRO A 123 -7.43 7.85 16.06
N VAL A 124 -7.30 8.71 17.06
CA VAL A 124 -6.13 9.59 17.21
C VAL A 124 -4.81 8.80 17.23
N TRP A 125 -4.82 7.59 17.80
CA TRP A 125 -3.64 6.71 17.80
C TRP A 125 -3.16 6.33 16.40
N ASN A 126 -4.07 6.28 15.40
CA ASN A 126 -3.75 5.90 14.01
C ASN A 126 -3.18 7.07 13.20
N LEU A 127 -3.14 8.29 13.76
CA LEU A 127 -2.69 9.47 13.03
C LEU A 127 -1.16 9.57 12.99
N VAL A 128 -0.65 9.90 11.82
CA VAL A 128 0.76 10.14 11.55
C VAL A 128 0.93 11.61 11.17
N GLU A 129 1.57 12.38 12.03
CA GLU A 129 1.83 13.80 11.78
C GLU A 129 2.78 13.99 10.60
N LEU A 130 2.46 14.93 9.75
CA LEU A 130 3.20 15.26 8.53
C LEU A 130 3.83 16.64 8.62
N PRO A 131 5.05 16.82 8.12
CA PRO A 131 5.57 18.14 7.82
C PRO A 131 4.68 18.88 6.82
N GLU A 132 4.42 20.18 7.07
CA GLU A 132 3.52 21.00 6.22
C GLU A 132 3.99 21.14 4.77
N ASN A 133 5.28 20.98 4.51
CA ASN A 133 5.85 21.08 3.17
C ASN A 133 5.69 19.81 2.33
N ILE A 134 5.12 18.72 2.85
CA ILE A 134 4.80 17.52 2.07
C ILE A 134 3.43 17.72 1.40
N PRO A 135 3.35 17.68 0.05
CA PRO A 135 2.07 17.74 -0.65
C PRO A 135 1.14 16.60 -0.21
N PHE A 136 -0.17 16.89 -0.07
CA PHE A 136 -1.14 15.89 0.41
C PHE A 136 -1.20 14.64 -0.49
N GLU A 137 -1.09 14.80 -1.81
CA GLU A 137 -1.03 13.67 -2.72
C GLU A 137 0.20 12.77 -2.51
N HIS A 138 1.34 13.34 -2.09
CA HIS A 138 2.52 12.56 -1.71
C HIS A 138 2.31 11.89 -0.34
N ALA A 139 1.68 12.59 0.58
CA ALA A 139 1.36 12.07 1.91
C ALA A 139 0.33 10.93 1.86
N ALA A 140 -0.64 10.97 0.94
CA ALA A 140 -1.56 9.87 0.70
C ALA A 140 -0.87 8.57 0.23
N MET A 141 0.40 8.67 -0.20
CA MET A 141 1.23 7.52 -0.56
C MET A 141 1.89 6.83 0.65
N LEU A 142 1.73 7.33 1.87
CA LEU A 142 2.36 6.75 3.07
C LEU A 142 1.98 5.29 3.30
N GLU A 143 0.71 4.95 3.09
CA GLU A 143 0.26 3.58 3.28
C GLU A 143 1.02 2.61 2.36
N PRO A 144 0.99 2.75 1.01
CA PRO A 144 1.72 1.83 0.15
C PRO A 144 3.25 1.92 0.30
N LEU A 145 3.80 3.07 0.75
CA LEU A 145 5.21 3.20 1.09
C LEU A 145 5.59 2.35 2.30
N ALA A 146 4.76 2.40 3.35
CA ALA A 146 4.98 1.63 4.57
C ALA A 146 4.87 0.11 4.30
N VAL A 147 3.91 -0.32 3.45
CA VAL A 147 3.78 -1.72 3.03
C VAL A 147 5.01 -2.18 2.25
N GLY A 148 5.49 -1.38 1.30
CA GLY A 148 6.73 -1.66 0.56
C GLY A 148 7.95 -1.74 1.48
N LEU A 149 8.07 -0.85 2.45
CA LEU A 149 9.13 -0.86 3.45
C LEU A 149 9.07 -2.11 4.32
N HIS A 150 7.89 -2.46 4.81
CA HIS A 150 7.69 -3.64 5.66
C HIS A 150 8.16 -4.92 4.96
N SER A 151 7.80 -5.10 3.70
CA SER A 151 8.23 -6.25 2.90
C SER A 151 9.75 -6.35 2.78
N THR A 152 10.46 -5.23 2.63
CA THR A 152 11.93 -5.21 2.55
C THR A 152 12.61 -5.49 3.89
N LYS A 153 12.01 -5.05 4.99
CA LYS A 153 12.48 -5.41 6.36
C LYS A 153 12.29 -6.90 6.63
N ILE A 154 11.12 -7.46 6.28
CA ILE A 154 10.86 -8.92 6.37
C ILE A 154 11.83 -9.70 5.49
N ALA A 155 12.20 -9.17 4.33
CA ALA A 155 13.17 -9.80 3.43
C ALA A 155 14.58 -9.93 4.05
N GLY A 156 14.94 -9.05 4.98
CA GLY A 156 16.25 -9.01 5.61
C GLY A 156 17.37 -8.63 4.62
N ILE A 157 17.09 -7.65 3.75
CA ILE A 157 18.03 -7.20 2.71
C ILE A 157 19.32 -6.69 3.34
N SER A 158 20.44 -7.20 2.87
CA SER A 158 21.80 -6.83 3.30
C SER A 158 22.49 -5.95 2.26
N LYS A 159 23.52 -5.22 2.70
CA LYS A 159 24.35 -4.41 1.80
C LYS A 159 25.00 -5.28 0.71
N GLY A 160 24.85 -4.89 -0.54
CA GLY A 160 25.35 -5.60 -1.71
C GLY A 160 24.43 -6.67 -2.27
N ASP A 161 23.25 -6.90 -1.66
CA ASP A 161 22.30 -7.87 -2.19
C ASP A 161 21.75 -7.45 -3.56
N LYS A 162 21.71 -8.39 -4.49
CA LYS A 162 20.99 -8.28 -5.75
C LYS A 162 19.54 -8.66 -5.52
N VAL A 163 18.61 -7.75 -5.79
CA VAL A 163 17.21 -7.91 -5.44
C VAL A 163 16.31 -7.82 -6.68
N ALA A 164 15.35 -8.74 -6.78
CA ALA A 164 14.26 -8.64 -7.75
C ALA A 164 12.93 -8.41 -7.04
N VAL A 165 12.10 -7.54 -7.62
CA VAL A 165 10.70 -7.38 -7.23
C VAL A 165 9.83 -7.74 -8.43
N ILE A 166 8.96 -8.72 -8.29
CA ILE A 166 8.03 -9.14 -9.35
C ILE A 166 6.73 -8.37 -9.18
N GLY A 167 6.43 -7.52 -10.14
CA GLY A 167 5.22 -6.69 -10.15
C GLY A 167 5.53 -5.19 -10.28
N THR A 168 4.90 -4.56 -11.27
CA THR A 168 5.05 -3.13 -11.64
C THR A 168 3.94 -2.26 -11.07
N GLY A 169 3.27 -2.72 -10.01
CA GLY A 169 2.32 -1.94 -9.25
C GLY A 169 3.00 -1.00 -8.27
N MET A 170 2.21 -0.12 -7.65
CA MET A 170 2.70 0.88 -6.69
C MET A 170 3.57 0.26 -5.59
N ILE A 171 3.09 -0.79 -4.92
CA ILE A 171 3.80 -1.42 -3.80
C ILE A 171 5.10 -2.10 -4.28
N GLY A 172 5.09 -2.76 -5.45
CA GLY A 172 6.29 -3.38 -6.00
C GLY A 172 7.39 -2.36 -6.33
N ILE A 173 7.04 -1.22 -6.95
CA ILE A 173 8.01 -0.18 -7.27
C ILE A 173 8.56 0.49 -6.00
N THR A 174 7.73 0.72 -4.98
CA THR A 174 8.20 1.27 -3.71
C THR A 174 9.07 0.29 -2.94
N ALA A 175 8.73 -1.01 -2.91
CA ALA A 175 9.58 -2.04 -2.33
C ALA A 175 10.96 -2.09 -3.02
N ALA A 176 11.02 -1.94 -4.35
CA ALA A 176 12.29 -1.88 -5.07
C ALA A 176 13.13 -0.64 -4.72
N GLN A 177 12.50 0.53 -4.53
CA GLN A 177 13.21 1.72 -4.05
C GLN A 177 13.76 1.53 -2.63
N TRP A 178 12.98 0.94 -1.73
CA TRP A 178 13.44 0.58 -0.38
C TRP A 178 14.57 -0.44 -0.42
N ALA A 179 14.45 -1.47 -1.26
CA ALA A 179 15.51 -2.46 -1.45
C ALA A 179 16.82 -1.80 -1.88
N ARG A 180 16.79 -0.84 -2.82
CA ARG A 180 17.96 -0.06 -3.24
C ARG A 180 18.58 0.73 -2.10
N LYS A 181 17.75 1.31 -1.24
CA LYS A 181 18.23 2.07 -0.06
C LYS A 181 18.94 1.16 0.95
N PHE A 182 18.44 -0.05 1.20
CA PHE A 182 19.05 -0.99 2.15
C PHE A 182 20.26 -1.72 1.57
N SER A 183 20.18 -2.18 0.33
CA SER A 183 21.30 -2.90 -0.30
C SER A 183 22.46 -1.98 -0.68
N CYS A 184 22.23 -0.67 -0.83
CA CYS A 184 23.22 0.30 -1.27
C CYS A 184 23.87 -0.08 -2.62
N THR A 185 23.13 -0.72 -3.53
CA THR A 185 23.58 -1.10 -4.87
C THR A 185 22.53 -0.75 -5.91
N ASP A 186 22.97 -0.67 -7.18
CA ASP A 186 22.06 -0.47 -8.33
C ASP A 186 21.58 -1.82 -8.92
N ASP A 187 21.93 -2.96 -8.32
CA ASP A 187 21.47 -4.29 -8.75
C ASP A 187 20.06 -4.62 -8.20
N ILE A 188 19.16 -3.67 -8.41
CA ILE A 188 17.76 -3.77 -8.03
C ILE A 188 16.90 -3.74 -9.29
N TYR A 189 16.06 -4.75 -9.42
CA TYR A 189 15.25 -4.99 -10.61
C TYR A 189 13.77 -5.10 -10.28
N VAL A 190 12.93 -4.41 -11.05
CA VAL A 190 11.49 -4.66 -11.09
C VAL A 190 11.19 -5.49 -12.34
N ILE A 191 10.54 -6.63 -12.15
CA ILE A 191 10.19 -7.55 -13.23
C ILE A 191 8.72 -7.38 -13.57
N GLY A 192 8.43 -7.11 -14.85
CA GLY A 192 7.08 -6.91 -15.36
C GLY A 192 6.84 -7.56 -16.71
N ARG A 193 5.65 -7.30 -17.28
CA ARG A 193 5.20 -7.82 -18.58
C ARG A 193 4.81 -6.74 -19.56
N ASN A 194 4.76 -5.49 -19.11
CA ASN A 194 4.30 -4.35 -19.92
C ASN A 194 5.44 -3.35 -20.08
N GLU A 195 5.91 -3.18 -21.31
CA GLU A 195 7.03 -2.29 -21.63
C GLU A 195 6.71 -0.82 -21.32
N GLU A 196 5.45 -0.41 -21.41
CA GLU A 196 5.01 0.94 -21.06
C GLU A 196 5.27 1.32 -19.59
N LYS A 197 5.49 0.31 -18.73
CA LYS A 197 5.85 0.52 -17.31
C LYS A 197 7.32 0.84 -17.12
N ARG A 198 8.19 0.59 -18.09
CA ARG A 198 9.65 0.80 -18.00
C ARG A 198 9.97 2.23 -17.56
N ILE A 199 9.39 3.21 -18.25
CA ILE A 199 9.65 4.62 -17.97
C ILE A 199 9.30 5.03 -16.53
N ILE A 200 8.21 4.46 -16.00
CA ILE A 200 7.75 4.72 -14.61
C ILE A 200 8.75 4.10 -13.62
N VAL A 201 9.14 2.85 -13.85
CA VAL A 201 10.06 2.11 -12.97
C VAL A 201 11.45 2.75 -12.98
N GLU A 202 12.06 2.94 -14.16
CA GLU A 202 13.41 3.47 -14.30
C GLU A 202 13.51 4.93 -13.85
N GLY A 203 12.44 5.70 -13.96
CA GLY A 203 12.34 7.05 -13.40
C GLY A 203 12.55 7.12 -11.89
N THR A 204 12.36 6.01 -11.17
CA THR A 204 12.63 5.89 -9.73
C THR A 204 14.08 5.53 -9.40
N GLY A 205 14.87 5.17 -10.41
CA GLY A 205 16.28 4.79 -10.26
C GLY A 205 16.51 3.30 -10.04
N VAL A 206 15.50 2.45 -10.29
CA VAL A 206 15.64 0.99 -10.29
C VAL A 206 15.57 0.46 -11.73
N ARG A 207 16.14 -0.72 -11.99
CA ARG A 207 16.17 -1.32 -13.33
C ARG A 207 14.88 -2.06 -13.62
N TYR A 208 14.49 -2.12 -14.90
CA TYR A 208 13.31 -2.85 -15.35
C TYR A 208 13.69 -4.04 -16.23
N ILE A 209 13.05 -5.18 -15.99
CA ILE A 209 13.13 -6.38 -16.84
C ILE A 209 11.71 -6.68 -17.38
N ASN A 210 11.58 -6.70 -18.71
CA ASN A 210 10.38 -7.20 -19.37
C ASN A 210 10.51 -8.71 -19.57
N GLN A 211 9.87 -9.50 -18.71
CA GLN A 211 9.98 -10.98 -18.76
C GLN A 211 9.38 -11.64 -20.02
N LYS A 212 8.72 -10.87 -20.89
CA LYS A 212 8.27 -11.36 -22.22
C LYS A 212 9.40 -11.31 -23.25
N GLU A 213 10.39 -10.45 -23.04
CA GLU A 213 11.46 -10.16 -23.98
C GLU A 213 12.79 -10.70 -23.47
N GLU A 214 12.98 -10.67 -22.15
CA GLU A 214 14.23 -11.04 -21.51
C GLU A 214 13.96 -12.00 -20.34
N LYS A 215 14.68 -13.12 -20.31
CA LYS A 215 14.62 -14.03 -19.16
C LYS A 215 15.43 -13.45 -18.01
N PRO A 216 14.80 -13.25 -16.82
CA PRO A 216 15.56 -12.83 -15.64
C PRO A 216 16.66 -13.83 -15.28
N ALA A 217 17.78 -13.32 -14.78
CA ALA A 217 18.84 -14.17 -14.19
C ALA A 217 18.28 -14.99 -13.01
N ASP A 218 18.99 -16.01 -12.57
CA ASP A 218 18.60 -16.91 -11.46
C ASP A 218 19.55 -16.82 -10.26
N ASP A 219 20.12 -15.65 -10.05
CA ASP A 219 21.16 -15.36 -9.07
C ASP A 219 20.79 -14.29 -8.03
N PHE A 220 19.49 -13.96 -7.89
CA PHE A 220 19.05 -12.97 -6.95
C PHE A 220 19.18 -13.44 -5.49
N ASN A 221 19.74 -12.60 -4.63
CA ASN A 221 19.81 -12.84 -3.18
C ASN A 221 18.42 -12.86 -2.55
N VAL A 222 17.59 -11.90 -2.96
CA VAL A 222 16.24 -11.68 -2.46
C VAL A 222 15.29 -11.48 -3.64
N VAL A 223 14.12 -12.12 -3.56
CA VAL A 223 13.01 -11.87 -4.50
C VAL A 223 11.74 -11.52 -3.71
N ILE A 224 11.15 -10.37 -4.01
CA ILE A 224 9.86 -9.96 -3.45
C ILE A 224 8.79 -10.18 -4.51
N GLU A 225 7.83 -11.05 -4.22
CA GLU A 225 6.70 -11.34 -5.10
C GLU A 225 5.53 -10.42 -4.71
N ALA A 226 5.10 -9.52 -5.61
CA ALA A 226 4.12 -8.47 -5.37
C ALA A 226 2.91 -8.53 -6.31
N VAL A 227 2.60 -9.70 -6.89
CA VAL A 227 1.48 -9.92 -7.82
C VAL A 227 0.41 -10.83 -7.23
N GLY A 228 0.81 -11.92 -6.56
CA GLY A 228 -0.10 -12.91 -5.96
C GLY A 228 -0.68 -13.90 -6.98
N SER A 229 0.07 -14.26 -8.03
CA SER A 229 -0.36 -15.27 -9.00
C SER A 229 0.51 -16.53 -8.94
N PRO A 230 -0.04 -17.71 -9.33
CA PRO A 230 0.78 -18.93 -9.39
C PRO A 230 2.04 -18.76 -10.24
N SER A 231 1.94 -18.05 -11.37
CA SER A 231 3.06 -17.83 -12.28
C SER A 231 4.14 -16.89 -11.73
N SER A 232 3.76 -15.85 -10.97
CA SER A 232 4.73 -14.94 -10.35
C SER A 232 5.45 -15.60 -9.19
N ILE A 233 4.76 -16.43 -8.40
CA ILE A 233 5.36 -17.22 -7.32
C ILE A 233 6.33 -18.26 -7.89
N ASP A 234 5.95 -18.98 -8.96
CA ASP A 234 6.86 -19.90 -9.66
C ASP A 234 8.11 -19.17 -10.17
N THR A 235 7.93 -18.00 -10.78
CA THR A 235 9.04 -17.16 -11.23
C THR A 235 9.94 -16.77 -10.05
N ALA A 236 9.39 -16.32 -8.93
CA ALA A 236 10.16 -15.92 -7.74
C ALA A 236 11.03 -17.05 -7.21
N LEU A 237 10.48 -18.26 -7.07
CA LEU A 237 11.20 -19.45 -6.62
C LEU A 237 12.24 -19.95 -7.63
N ASN A 238 12.07 -19.58 -8.92
CA ASN A 238 13.04 -19.92 -9.96
C ASN A 238 14.27 -19.03 -9.94
N ILE A 239 14.07 -17.70 -9.87
CA ILE A 239 15.14 -16.72 -10.08
C ILE A 239 15.96 -16.44 -8.82
N VAL A 240 15.46 -16.81 -7.64
CA VAL A 240 16.23 -16.70 -6.40
C VAL A 240 17.38 -17.70 -6.40
N LYS A 241 18.58 -17.28 -5.98
CA LYS A 241 19.76 -18.15 -5.85
C LYS A 241 19.59 -19.22 -4.75
N PRO A 242 20.38 -20.31 -4.74
CA PRO A 242 20.44 -21.20 -3.59
C PRO A 242 20.76 -20.45 -2.28
N GLY A 243 20.05 -20.79 -1.20
CA GLY A 243 20.14 -20.10 0.10
C GLY A 243 19.51 -18.73 0.16
N GLY A 244 18.88 -18.25 -0.92
CA GLY A 244 18.26 -16.92 -0.98
C GLY A 244 16.89 -16.85 -0.30
N THR A 245 16.34 -15.65 -0.26
CA THR A 245 15.06 -15.34 0.39
C THR A 245 13.99 -14.96 -0.63
N VAL A 246 12.79 -15.53 -0.49
CA VAL A 246 11.58 -15.10 -1.21
C VAL A 246 10.57 -14.54 -0.22
N VAL A 247 10.07 -13.33 -0.48
CA VAL A 247 8.98 -12.72 0.29
C VAL A 247 7.71 -12.72 -0.56
N LEU A 248 6.65 -13.31 -0.03
CA LEU A 248 5.33 -13.34 -0.66
C LEU A 248 4.51 -12.16 -0.10
N MET A 249 4.25 -11.18 -0.93
CA MET A 249 3.50 -9.97 -0.61
C MET A 249 2.23 -9.84 -1.44
N GLY A 250 2.22 -10.38 -2.66
CA GLY A 250 1.08 -10.33 -3.55
C GLY A 250 -0.15 -11.03 -2.95
N ASN A 251 -1.30 -10.34 -2.87
CA ASN A 251 -2.53 -10.92 -2.35
C ASN A 251 -3.23 -11.74 -3.45
N PRO A 252 -3.37 -13.08 -3.31
CA PRO A 252 -3.93 -13.91 -4.34
C PRO A 252 -5.44 -13.71 -4.51
N SER A 253 -5.92 -13.77 -5.75
CA SER A 253 -7.34 -13.72 -6.07
C SER A 253 -8.04 -15.08 -6.05
N GLY A 254 -7.29 -16.18 -5.92
CA GLY A 254 -7.75 -17.57 -5.91
C GLY A 254 -6.65 -18.50 -5.42
N ASP A 255 -6.83 -19.80 -5.61
CA ASP A 255 -5.89 -20.83 -5.17
C ASP A 255 -4.51 -20.68 -5.82
N ILE A 256 -3.48 -21.03 -5.06
CA ILE A 256 -2.08 -21.04 -5.48
C ILE A 256 -1.56 -22.48 -5.53
N PRO A 257 -1.81 -23.22 -6.62
CA PRO A 257 -1.25 -24.56 -6.78
C PRO A 257 0.24 -24.46 -7.06
N LEU A 258 1.03 -25.21 -6.30
CA LEU A 258 2.45 -25.39 -6.55
C LEU A 258 2.69 -26.74 -7.21
N SER A 259 3.38 -26.75 -8.37
CA SER A 259 3.83 -28.00 -8.97
C SER A 259 4.89 -28.68 -8.09
N GLN A 260 5.03 -30.00 -8.20
CA GLN A 260 6.09 -30.75 -7.51
C GLN A 260 7.47 -30.15 -7.82
N ASN A 261 7.70 -29.74 -9.05
CA ASN A 261 8.97 -29.15 -9.47
C ASN A 261 9.22 -27.80 -8.78
N THR A 262 8.20 -26.96 -8.67
CA THR A 262 8.27 -25.67 -7.94
C THR A 262 8.55 -25.90 -6.45
N TYR A 263 7.86 -26.85 -5.84
CA TYR A 263 8.09 -27.23 -4.45
C TYR A 263 9.52 -27.75 -4.21
N TRP A 264 10.05 -28.58 -5.11
CA TRP A 264 11.42 -29.07 -5.02
C TRP A 264 12.49 -27.97 -5.06
N ARG A 265 12.21 -26.83 -5.69
CA ARG A 265 13.14 -25.70 -5.66
C ARG A 265 13.30 -25.13 -4.27
N ILE A 266 12.20 -25.03 -3.51
CA ILE A 266 12.27 -24.60 -2.10
C ILE A 266 13.21 -25.52 -1.33
N LEU A 267 13.06 -26.84 -1.47
CA LEU A 267 13.88 -27.83 -0.77
C LEU A 267 15.33 -27.82 -1.24
N ARG A 268 15.55 -27.97 -2.56
CA ARG A 268 16.89 -28.18 -3.12
C ARG A 268 17.76 -26.92 -3.09
N LYS A 269 17.16 -25.74 -3.19
CA LYS A 269 17.86 -24.47 -3.02
C LYS A 269 17.96 -24.04 -1.56
N GLN A 270 17.32 -24.76 -0.61
CA GLN A 270 17.24 -24.40 0.82
C GLN A 270 16.78 -22.95 1.02
N LEU A 271 15.67 -22.59 0.39
CA LEU A 271 15.16 -21.22 0.37
C LEU A 271 14.53 -20.83 1.70
N THR A 272 14.70 -19.56 2.09
CA THR A 272 13.86 -18.93 3.08
C THR A 272 12.64 -18.33 2.37
N VAL A 273 11.43 -18.80 2.70
CA VAL A 273 10.18 -18.25 2.18
C VAL A 273 9.43 -17.61 3.33
N ARG A 274 9.10 -16.32 3.18
CA ARG A 274 8.42 -15.52 4.21
C ARG A 274 7.17 -14.88 3.63
N GLY A 275 6.10 -14.79 4.44
CA GLY A 275 4.93 -13.96 4.15
C GLY A 275 5.11 -12.57 4.73
N THR A 276 4.44 -11.59 4.15
CA THR A 276 4.30 -10.25 4.69
C THR A 276 2.86 -9.78 4.56
N TRP A 277 2.39 -9.00 5.51
CA TRP A 277 1.04 -8.47 5.53
C TRP A 277 1.03 -7.06 6.08
N ASN A 278 0.40 -6.11 5.34
CA ASN A 278 0.27 -4.73 5.78
C ASN A 278 1.63 -4.04 6.08
N SER A 279 1.72 -3.27 7.16
CA SER A 279 2.91 -2.56 7.60
C SER A 279 2.94 -2.44 9.12
N SER A 280 4.13 -2.35 9.72
CA SER A 280 4.28 -2.16 11.14
C SER A 280 3.99 -0.71 11.53
N TYR A 281 3.19 -0.54 12.58
CA TYR A 281 2.84 0.77 13.15
C TYR A 281 2.79 0.69 14.67
N ALA A 282 3.43 1.63 15.35
CA ALA A 282 3.53 1.68 16.81
C ALA A 282 3.12 3.06 17.39
N GLY A 283 2.14 3.70 16.75
CA GLY A 283 1.72 5.04 17.11
C GLY A 283 2.82 6.07 16.75
N ARG A 284 3.27 6.88 17.72
CA ARG A 284 4.32 7.90 17.53
C ARG A 284 5.74 7.36 17.58
N ASP A 285 5.91 6.09 17.97
CA ASP A 285 7.22 5.45 18.06
C ASP A 285 7.78 5.07 16.67
N ALA A 286 9.04 4.64 16.65
CA ALA A 286 9.69 4.24 15.42
C ALA A 286 8.93 3.07 14.73
N SER A 287 8.55 3.26 13.50
CA SER A 287 7.74 2.32 12.72
C SER A 287 8.01 2.50 11.24
N ASP A 288 7.40 1.63 10.39
CA ASP A 288 7.47 1.79 8.94
C ASP A 288 6.89 3.14 8.49
N TRP A 289 5.90 3.66 9.20
CA TRP A 289 5.26 4.92 8.88
C TRP A 289 6.14 6.13 9.16
N THR A 290 6.83 6.15 10.30
CA THR A 290 7.75 7.24 10.63
C THR A 290 8.96 7.26 9.69
N GLU A 291 9.46 6.10 9.27
CA GLU A 291 10.50 6.00 8.24
C GLU A 291 10.00 6.46 6.87
N ALA A 292 8.76 6.11 6.50
CA ALA A 292 8.16 6.57 5.23
C ALA A 292 7.99 8.09 5.21
N VAL A 293 7.54 8.72 6.31
CA VAL A 293 7.49 10.20 6.44
C VAL A 293 8.87 10.81 6.25
N LYS A 294 9.90 10.24 6.89
CA LYS A 294 11.28 10.71 6.74
C LYS A 294 11.74 10.61 5.29
N ALA A 295 11.45 9.50 4.63
CA ALA A 295 11.84 9.27 3.23
C ALA A 295 11.12 10.20 2.24
N LEU A 296 9.86 10.56 2.51
CA LEU A 296 9.13 11.59 1.75
C LEU A 296 9.76 12.96 1.95
N LYS A 297 10.12 13.30 3.20
CA LYS A 297 10.71 14.59 3.56
C LYS A 297 12.09 14.80 2.92
N ASP A 298 12.94 13.78 2.95
CA ASP A 298 14.32 13.85 2.42
C ASP A 298 14.42 13.51 0.94
N GLY A 299 13.30 13.10 0.29
CA GLY A 299 13.25 12.74 -1.13
C GLY A 299 13.99 11.45 -1.48
N SER A 300 14.37 10.64 -0.50
CA SER A 300 15.09 9.37 -0.73
C SER A 300 14.23 8.30 -1.39
N ILE A 301 12.91 8.43 -1.31
CA ILE A 301 11.94 7.64 -2.06
C ILE A 301 11.12 8.58 -2.96
N LYS A 302 11.12 8.30 -4.25
CA LYS A 302 10.43 9.12 -5.26
C LYS A 302 8.98 8.65 -5.40
N VAL A 303 8.02 9.55 -5.17
CA VAL A 303 6.59 9.23 -5.29
C VAL A 303 5.88 10.07 -6.37
N ALA A 304 6.35 11.27 -6.65
CA ALA A 304 5.69 12.19 -7.58
C ALA A 304 5.44 11.57 -8.96
N SER A 305 6.45 10.90 -9.53
CA SER A 305 6.36 10.23 -10.83
C SER A 305 5.47 8.97 -10.81
N LEU A 306 5.15 8.44 -9.64
CA LEU A 306 4.27 7.29 -9.48
C LEU A 306 2.79 7.67 -9.49
N ILE A 307 2.45 8.93 -9.22
CA ILE A 307 1.07 9.44 -9.33
C ILE A 307 0.81 9.77 -10.80
N THR A 308 0.33 8.77 -11.55
CA THR A 308 0.17 8.88 -13.01
C THR A 308 -1.13 9.56 -13.42
N HIS A 309 -2.15 9.50 -12.56
CA HIS A 309 -3.47 10.08 -12.84
C HIS A 309 -4.00 10.78 -11.59
N LYS A 310 -4.59 11.96 -11.79
CA LYS A 310 -5.25 12.74 -10.73
C LYS A 310 -6.66 13.09 -11.19
N PHE A 311 -7.64 12.87 -10.34
CA PHE A 311 -9.03 13.23 -10.55
C PHE A 311 -9.51 14.16 -9.43
N SER A 312 -10.41 15.07 -9.74
CA SER A 312 -11.12 15.84 -8.71
C SER A 312 -12.05 14.91 -7.92
N LYS A 313 -12.51 15.36 -6.75
CA LYS A 313 -13.52 14.62 -5.97
C LYS A 313 -14.80 14.35 -6.79
N ASP A 314 -15.19 15.27 -7.67
CA ASP A 314 -16.41 15.14 -8.49
C ASP A 314 -16.22 14.14 -9.65
N ASP A 315 -14.98 13.91 -10.10
CA ASP A 315 -14.63 13.02 -11.19
C ASP A 315 -13.98 11.70 -10.75
N ALA A 316 -13.93 11.41 -9.45
CA ALA A 316 -13.23 10.24 -8.92
C ALA A 316 -13.75 8.90 -9.48
N PHE A 317 -15.02 8.86 -9.92
CA PHE A 317 -15.59 7.68 -10.59
C PHE A 317 -14.84 7.31 -11.87
N ALA A 318 -14.34 8.30 -12.62
CA ALA A 318 -13.49 8.05 -13.79
C ALA A 318 -12.17 7.35 -13.40
N GLY A 319 -11.63 7.67 -12.22
CA GLY A 319 -10.43 7.00 -11.68
C GLY A 319 -10.68 5.52 -11.34
N PHE A 320 -11.82 5.19 -10.73
CA PHE A 320 -12.21 3.81 -10.45
C PHE A 320 -12.39 3.02 -11.74
N ASN A 321 -13.07 3.59 -12.74
CA ASN A 321 -13.28 2.95 -14.04
C ASN A 321 -11.97 2.75 -14.81
N LEU A 322 -11.05 3.74 -14.79
CA LEU A 322 -9.72 3.63 -15.39
C LEU A 322 -8.98 2.39 -14.87
N MET A 323 -9.02 2.17 -13.55
CA MET A 323 -8.38 1.03 -12.94
C MET A 323 -9.13 -0.29 -13.18
N HIS A 324 -10.45 -0.24 -13.25
CA HIS A 324 -11.28 -1.43 -13.52
C HIS A 324 -11.13 -1.94 -14.95
N GLU A 325 -11.12 -1.03 -15.92
CA GLU A 325 -11.08 -1.38 -17.35
C GLU A 325 -9.69 -1.74 -17.86
N HIS A 326 -8.61 -1.34 -17.16
CA HIS A 326 -7.21 -1.58 -17.56
C HIS A 326 -6.84 -1.13 -18.98
N LYS A 327 -7.53 -0.12 -19.53
CA LYS A 327 -7.36 0.33 -20.93
C LYS A 327 -6.06 1.09 -21.18
N GLN A 328 -5.45 1.61 -20.15
CA GLN A 328 -4.19 2.35 -20.23
C GLN A 328 -3.28 2.04 -19.02
N PRO A 329 -1.97 2.20 -19.15
CA PRO A 329 -1.03 1.96 -18.05
C PRO A 329 -1.21 3.03 -16.96
N TYR A 330 -1.24 2.60 -15.71
CA TYR A 330 -1.23 3.46 -14.53
C TYR A 330 -0.32 2.90 -13.44
N CYS A 331 0.13 3.72 -12.51
CA CYS A 331 0.80 3.26 -11.29
C CYS A 331 -0.05 3.60 -10.06
N LYS A 332 -0.17 4.89 -9.71
CA LYS A 332 -1.12 5.35 -8.70
C LYS A 332 -2.13 6.31 -9.33
N VAL A 333 -3.38 6.03 -9.08
CA VAL A 333 -4.51 6.93 -9.35
C VAL A 333 -4.88 7.64 -8.07
N MET A 334 -4.97 8.96 -8.11
CA MET A 334 -5.17 9.82 -6.94
C MET A 334 -6.44 10.65 -7.10
N THR A 335 -7.25 10.73 -6.06
CA THR A 335 -8.39 11.66 -5.98
C THR A 335 -8.03 12.85 -5.09
N ILE A 336 -8.36 14.06 -5.55
CA ILE A 336 -8.04 15.33 -4.89
C ILE A 336 -9.32 15.93 -4.33
N TRP A 337 -9.33 16.17 -3.02
CA TRP A 337 -10.48 16.60 -2.22
C TRP A 337 -10.35 18.05 -1.75
N ASN A 338 -9.77 18.91 -2.58
CA ASN A 338 -9.71 20.34 -2.30
C ASN A 338 -11.11 20.93 -2.35
N SER A 339 -11.59 21.39 -1.22
CA SER A 339 -12.78 22.23 -1.08
C SER A 339 -12.36 23.65 -0.74
#